data_a77dcfbb855dd6699d59478e339dad8f
#
_entry.id   a77dcfbb855dd6699d59478e339dad8f
#
_cell.length_a   1.000
_cell.length_b   1.000
_cell.length_c   1.000
_cell.angle_alpha   90.00
_cell.angle_beta   90.00
_cell.angle_gamma   90.00
#
_symmetry.space_group_name_H-M   'P 1'
#
loop_
_entity.id
_entity.type
_entity.pdbx_description
1 polymer ?
#
loop_
_entity_poly.entity_id
_entity_poly.type
_entity_poly.pdbx_seq_one_letter_code
_entity_poly.pdbx_strand_id
1 'polypeptide(L)'
;EEQQALARILTPVAKLTTGRQSVGALSEVLEAFGGAGYVEDTGLPALLRDAQVFTIWEGTTNVLSLDALRAILPGGLAPLAREAGYILSGVREPKLVALSARVQAAIEAADAWLKAGAGTDEAKLEAGARRLALTLGRTCAVALLARHAQWSLDHAQDRRPYAAALRFAAAGFNLIGDFDADQSTRLSSDEPD
;
A
#
# COMPACT_ATOMS: atom_id res chain seq x y z
N GLU A 1 -13.10 -20.39 4.01
CA GLU A 1 -12.46 -20.18 2.69
C GLU A 1 -12.20 -18.70 2.41
N GLU A 2 -13.21 -17.82 2.55
CA GLU A 2 -13.08 -16.39 2.25
C GLU A 2 -12.04 -15.66 3.12
N GLN A 3 -12.04 -15.91 4.42
CA GLN A 3 -11.03 -15.34 5.34
C GLN A 3 -9.60 -15.81 5.00
N GLN A 4 -9.46 -17.03 4.52
CA GLN A 4 -8.16 -17.54 4.06
C GLN A 4 -7.70 -16.82 2.78
N ALA A 5 -8.61 -16.58 1.83
CA ALA A 5 -8.31 -15.82 0.62
C ALA A 5 -7.90 -14.38 0.96
N LEU A 6 -8.64 -13.71 1.86
CA LEU A 6 -8.30 -12.38 2.34
C LEU A 6 -6.92 -12.36 3.02
N ALA A 7 -6.65 -13.29 3.93
CA ALA A 7 -5.36 -13.38 4.62
C ALA A 7 -4.21 -13.62 3.63
N ARG A 8 -4.43 -14.48 2.61
CA ARG A 8 -3.43 -14.77 1.57
C ARG A 8 -3.07 -13.54 0.74
N ILE A 9 -4.04 -12.63 0.49
CA ILE A 9 -3.80 -11.35 -0.18
C ILE A 9 -3.11 -10.35 0.76
N LEU A 10 -3.63 -10.22 1.99
CA LEU A 10 -3.16 -9.18 2.91
C LEU A 10 -1.75 -9.43 3.46
N THR A 11 -1.34 -10.67 3.63
CA THR A 11 -0.01 -11.00 4.21
C THR A 11 1.14 -10.37 3.42
N PRO A 12 1.31 -10.63 2.11
CA PRO A 12 2.39 -10.00 1.34
C PRO A 12 2.18 -8.48 1.19
N VAL A 13 0.94 -8.01 1.04
CA VAL A 13 0.62 -6.59 0.91
C VAL A 13 0.97 -5.80 2.17
N ALA A 14 0.61 -6.30 3.33
CA ALA A 14 0.94 -5.66 4.62
C ALA A 14 2.45 -5.61 4.83
N LYS A 15 3.15 -6.72 4.64
CA LYS A 15 4.60 -6.82 4.84
C LYS A 15 5.37 -5.85 3.93
N LEU A 16 5.08 -5.84 2.62
CA LEU A 16 5.79 -4.94 1.70
C LEU A 16 5.47 -3.46 1.97
N THR A 17 4.23 -3.15 2.34
CA THR A 17 3.80 -1.75 2.57
C THR A 17 4.42 -1.20 3.84
N THR A 18 4.33 -1.92 4.95
CA THR A 18 4.88 -1.49 6.25
C THR A 18 6.40 -1.43 6.23
N GLY A 19 7.07 -2.40 5.60
CA GLY A 19 8.52 -2.38 5.44
C GLY A 19 8.99 -1.16 4.64
N ARG A 20 8.31 -0.80 3.57
CA ARG A 20 8.62 0.41 2.79
C ARG A 20 8.35 1.70 3.57
N GLN A 21 7.25 1.73 4.33
CA GLN A 21 6.90 2.90 5.16
C GLN A 21 7.93 3.10 6.28
N SER A 22 8.42 2.04 6.91
CA SER A 22 9.41 2.15 8.00
C SER A 22 10.71 2.78 7.54
N VAL A 23 11.22 2.41 6.35
CA VAL A 23 12.43 3.02 5.79
C VAL A 23 12.25 4.51 5.53
N GLY A 24 11.15 4.89 4.86
CA GLY A 24 10.87 6.31 4.59
C GLY A 24 10.69 7.11 5.88
N ALA A 25 9.93 6.60 6.83
CA ALA A 25 9.70 7.28 8.10
C ALA A 25 10.98 7.47 8.92
N LEU A 26 11.84 6.43 8.99
CA LEU A 26 13.12 6.54 9.71
C LEU A 26 14.10 7.46 9.03
N SER A 27 14.12 7.51 7.69
CA SER A 27 14.93 8.50 6.96
C SER A 27 14.55 9.93 7.36
N GLU A 28 13.27 10.26 7.37
CA GLU A 28 12.77 11.59 7.81
C GLU A 28 13.10 11.87 9.28
N VAL A 29 12.96 10.86 10.14
CA VAL A 29 13.27 11.00 11.57
C VAL A 29 14.78 11.28 11.76
N LEU A 30 15.67 10.56 11.07
CA LEU A 30 17.11 10.79 11.17
C LEU A 30 17.48 12.21 10.70
N GLU A 31 16.86 12.68 9.61
CA GLU A 31 17.06 14.03 9.10
C GLU A 31 16.69 15.09 10.15
N ALA A 32 15.61 14.86 10.91
CA ALA A 32 15.18 15.77 11.99
C ALA A 32 16.21 15.90 13.13
N PHE A 33 17.11 14.92 13.31
CA PHE A 33 18.23 14.99 14.27
C PHE A 33 19.47 15.68 13.71
N GLY A 34 19.47 16.12 12.45
CA GLY A 34 20.61 16.77 11.81
C GLY A 34 21.86 15.86 11.84
N GLY A 35 23.04 16.43 12.18
CA GLY A 35 24.30 15.67 12.25
C GLY A 35 24.25 14.46 13.19
N ALA A 36 23.49 14.53 14.28
CA ALA A 36 23.33 13.40 15.20
C ALA A 36 22.61 12.19 14.56
N GLY A 37 21.77 12.41 13.54
CA GLY A 37 21.16 11.35 12.76
C GLY A 37 22.14 10.62 11.83
N TYR A 38 23.31 11.20 11.58
CA TYR A 38 24.32 10.67 10.66
C TYR A 38 25.49 9.97 11.36
N VAL A 39 25.96 10.51 12.51
CA VAL A 39 27.15 9.97 13.20
C VAL A 39 26.85 8.67 13.95
N GLU A 40 27.74 7.69 13.85
CA GLU A 40 27.52 6.32 14.34
C GLU A 40 27.43 6.20 15.87
N ASP A 41 28.12 7.08 16.62
CA ASP A 41 28.17 7.03 18.10
C ASP A 41 26.82 7.32 18.77
N THR A 42 25.86 7.93 18.05
CA THR A 42 24.50 8.13 18.56
C THR A 42 23.63 6.87 18.50
N GLY A 43 24.02 5.87 17.71
CA GLY A 43 23.23 4.67 17.43
C GLY A 43 22.01 4.91 16.52
N LEU A 44 21.68 6.16 16.17
CA LEU A 44 20.52 6.48 15.32
C LEU A 44 20.63 5.90 13.91
N PRO A 45 21.81 5.97 13.21
CA PRO A 45 21.95 5.38 11.88
C PRO A 45 21.67 3.87 11.84
N ALA A 46 21.89 3.14 12.92
CA ALA A 46 21.59 1.71 13.01
C ALA A 46 20.09 1.44 12.80
N LEU A 47 19.22 2.30 13.31
CA LEU A 47 17.75 2.14 13.16
C LEU A 47 17.32 2.15 11.69
N LEU A 48 17.93 2.99 10.84
CA LEU A 48 17.65 3.01 9.41
C LEU A 48 18.17 1.74 8.71
N ARG A 49 19.37 1.27 9.07
CA ARG A 49 19.90 0.00 8.55
C ARG A 49 19.01 -1.19 8.93
N ASP A 50 18.55 -1.22 10.17
CA ASP A 50 17.63 -2.26 10.65
C ASP A 50 16.27 -2.19 9.92
N ALA A 51 15.79 -0.99 9.65
CA ALA A 51 14.56 -0.83 8.85
C ALA A 51 14.72 -1.35 7.41
N GLN A 52 15.90 -1.25 6.81
CA GLN A 52 16.17 -1.81 5.48
C GLN A 52 16.01 -3.33 5.45
N VAL A 53 16.31 -4.03 6.55
CA VAL A 53 16.10 -5.48 6.65
C VAL A 53 14.65 -5.86 6.41
N PHE A 54 13.69 -5.06 6.89
CA PHE A 54 12.26 -5.32 6.68
C PHE A 54 11.82 -5.29 5.21
N THR A 55 12.58 -4.66 4.33
CA THR A 55 12.29 -4.67 2.89
C THR A 55 13.01 -5.79 2.14
N ILE A 56 13.92 -6.52 2.80
CA ILE A 56 14.81 -7.52 2.19
C ILE A 56 14.40 -8.93 2.58
N TRP A 57 14.36 -9.23 3.89
CA TRP A 57 14.13 -10.58 4.38
C TRP A 57 12.67 -11.03 4.18
N GLU A 58 12.43 -12.34 4.15
CA GLU A 58 11.10 -12.95 3.89
C GLU A 58 10.43 -12.47 2.60
N GLY A 59 11.21 -12.03 1.65
CA GLY A 59 10.77 -11.55 0.34
C GLY A 59 10.93 -10.04 0.18
N THR A 60 11.65 -9.67 -0.88
CA THR A 60 11.79 -8.26 -1.28
C THR A 60 10.46 -7.68 -1.76
N THR A 61 10.39 -6.36 -1.87
CA THR A 61 9.16 -5.67 -2.33
C THR A 61 8.64 -6.25 -3.65
N ASN A 62 9.50 -6.53 -4.63
CA ASN A 62 9.07 -7.06 -5.93
C ASN A 62 8.60 -8.53 -5.83
N VAL A 63 9.32 -9.36 -5.07
CA VAL A 63 8.91 -10.75 -4.81
C VAL A 63 7.52 -10.81 -4.16
N LEU A 64 7.30 -10.00 -3.12
CA LEU A 64 6.00 -9.92 -2.44
C LEU A 64 4.90 -9.33 -3.32
N SER A 65 5.24 -8.43 -4.24
CA SER A 65 4.28 -7.89 -5.20
C SER A 65 3.78 -8.95 -6.17
N LEU A 66 4.68 -9.79 -6.68
CA LEU A 66 4.33 -10.94 -7.51
C LEU A 66 3.57 -12.01 -6.71
N ASP A 67 3.93 -12.22 -5.44
CA ASP A 67 3.21 -13.13 -4.56
C ASP A 67 1.76 -12.64 -4.29
N ALA A 68 1.57 -11.34 -4.06
CA ALA A 68 0.25 -10.73 -3.94
C ALA A 68 -0.56 -10.90 -5.23
N LEU A 69 0.04 -10.64 -6.40
CA LEU A 69 -0.62 -10.85 -7.70
C LEU A 69 -1.09 -12.31 -7.86
N ARG A 70 -0.22 -13.29 -7.57
CA ARG A 70 -0.57 -14.72 -7.62
C ARG A 70 -1.69 -15.10 -6.64
N ALA A 71 -1.75 -14.45 -5.49
CA ALA A 71 -2.82 -14.67 -4.52
C ALA A 71 -4.17 -14.12 -4.99
N ILE A 72 -4.16 -13.04 -5.78
CA ILE A 72 -5.35 -12.35 -6.27
C ILE A 72 -5.93 -13.02 -7.53
N LEU A 73 -5.08 -13.46 -8.46
CA LEU A 73 -5.51 -13.96 -9.78
C LEU A 73 -6.60 -15.04 -9.72
N PRO A 74 -6.60 -16.02 -8.79
CA PRO A 74 -7.63 -17.08 -8.78
C PRO A 74 -9.02 -16.61 -8.37
N GLY A 75 -9.15 -15.55 -7.56
CA GLY A 75 -10.43 -15.16 -6.94
C GLY A 75 -10.75 -13.67 -6.98
N GLY A 76 -9.87 -12.84 -7.55
CA GLY A 76 -10.03 -11.40 -7.64
C GLY A 76 -9.94 -10.67 -6.30
N LEU A 77 -10.43 -9.44 -6.27
CA LEU A 77 -10.38 -8.55 -5.09
C LEU A 77 -11.68 -8.54 -4.27
N ALA A 78 -12.66 -9.39 -4.57
CA ALA A 78 -13.94 -9.41 -3.87
C ALA A 78 -13.82 -9.60 -2.32
N PRO A 79 -12.93 -10.46 -1.78
CA PRO A 79 -12.75 -10.56 -0.34
C PRO A 79 -12.25 -9.25 0.28
N LEU A 80 -11.32 -8.56 -0.38
CA LEU A 80 -10.78 -7.28 0.07
C LEU A 80 -11.82 -6.16 -0.01
N ALA A 81 -12.62 -6.12 -1.08
CA ALA A 81 -13.68 -5.13 -1.24
C ALA A 81 -14.74 -5.24 -0.13
N ARG A 82 -15.14 -6.47 0.23
CA ARG A 82 -16.08 -6.72 1.34
C ARG A 82 -15.50 -6.29 2.69
N GLU A 83 -14.27 -6.64 2.96
CA GLU A 83 -13.59 -6.25 4.22
C GLU A 83 -13.47 -4.73 4.31
N ALA A 84 -13.07 -4.04 3.24
CA ALA A 84 -13.03 -2.58 3.20
C ALA A 84 -14.41 -1.97 3.44
N GLY A 85 -15.46 -2.52 2.83
CA GLY A 85 -16.85 -2.12 3.08
C GLY A 85 -17.26 -2.28 4.53
N TYR A 86 -16.92 -3.41 5.16
CA TYR A 86 -17.16 -3.65 6.58
C TYR A 86 -16.39 -2.66 7.48
N ILE A 87 -15.11 -2.45 7.22
CA ILE A 87 -14.26 -1.49 7.96
C ILE A 87 -14.88 -0.08 7.93
N LEU A 88 -15.43 0.33 6.79
CA LEU A 88 -15.93 1.67 6.54
C LEU A 88 -17.42 1.87 6.88
N SER A 89 -18.15 0.81 7.21
CA SER A 89 -19.60 0.85 7.43
C SER A 89 -20.06 1.80 8.55
N GLY A 90 -19.20 2.03 9.55
CA GLY A 90 -19.46 2.96 10.66
C GLY A 90 -19.00 4.39 10.44
N VAL A 91 -18.39 4.69 9.28
CA VAL A 91 -17.88 6.04 8.98
C VAL A 91 -19.02 6.95 8.56
N ARG A 92 -19.16 8.12 9.24
CA ARG A 92 -20.25 9.08 9.02
C ARG A 92 -19.80 10.54 8.90
N GLU A 93 -18.60 10.86 9.36
CA GLU A 93 -18.04 12.20 9.18
C GLU A 93 -17.89 12.50 7.67
N PRO A 94 -18.43 13.64 7.15
CA PRO A 94 -18.55 13.85 5.71
C PRO A 94 -17.25 13.71 4.91
N LYS A 95 -16.12 14.21 5.43
CA LYS A 95 -14.83 14.08 4.74
C LYS A 95 -14.28 12.66 4.80
N LEU A 96 -14.58 11.89 5.86
CA LEU A 96 -14.23 10.47 5.94
C LEU A 96 -15.12 9.62 5.04
N VAL A 97 -16.39 9.97 4.86
CA VAL A 97 -17.29 9.34 3.87
C VAL A 97 -16.75 9.55 2.45
N ALA A 98 -16.28 10.77 2.14
CA ALA A 98 -15.62 11.03 0.85
C ALA A 98 -14.34 10.19 0.67
N LEU A 99 -13.57 9.93 1.74
CA LEU A 99 -12.44 8.99 1.71
C LEU A 99 -12.91 7.56 1.46
N SER A 100 -14.01 7.13 2.07
CA SER A 100 -14.57 5.79 1.88
C SER A 100 -14.92 5.55 0.41
N ALA A 101 -15.54 6.52 -0.26
CA ALA A 101 -15.82 6.43 -1.70
C ALA A 101 -14.53 6.31 -2.54
N ARG A 102 -13.46 7.04 -2.18
CA ARG A 102 -12.16 6.93 -2.85
C ARG A 102 -11.50 5.57 -2.63
N VAL A 103 -11.65 4.98 -1.45
CA VAL A 103 -11.18 3.61 -1.15
C VAL A 103 -11.87 2.60 -2.08
N GLN A 104 -13.19 2.66 -2.19
CA GLN A 104 -13.94 1.78 -3.09
C GLN A 104 -13.51 1.95 -4.55
N ALA A 105 -13.42 3.20 -5.02
CA ALA A 105 -12.97 3.49 -6.38
C ALA A 105 -11.56 2.97 -6.67
N ALA A 106 -10.64 2.99 -5.69
CA ALA A 106 -9.29 2.45 -5.87
C ALA A 106 -9.29 0.92 -5.98
N ILE A 107 -10.14 0.22 -5.22
CA ILE A 107 -10.30 -1.24 -5.32
C ILE A 107 -10.94 -1.61 -6.67
N GLU A 108 -11.97 -0.88 -7.08
CA GLU A 108 -12.62 -1.08 -8.38
C GLU A 108 -11.67 -0.86 -9.55
N ALA A 109 -10.85 0.20 -9.49
CA ALA A 109 -9.82 0.47 -10.51
C ALA A 109 -8.77 -0.66 -10.56
N ALA A 110 -8.35 -1.18 -9.41
CA ALA A 110 -7.42 -2.32 -9.34
C ALA A 110 -8.04 -3.59 -9.91
N ASP A 111 -9.31 -3.87 -9.61
CA ASP A 111 -10.04 -5.02 -10.12
C ASP A 111 -10.26 -4.93 -11.65
N ALA A 112 -10.61 -3.75 -12.14
CA ALA A 112 -10.75 -3.50 -13.57
C ALA A 112 -9.42 -3.69 -14.32
N TRP A 113 -8.31 -3.20 -13.76
CA TRP A 113 -6.97 -3.38 -14.31
C TRP A 113 -6.57 -4.87 -14.37
N LEU A 114 -6.83 -5.63 -13.30
CA LEU A 114 -6.58 -7.08 -13.26
C LEU A 114 -7.39 -7.82 -14.33
N LYS A 115 -8.67 -7.50 -14.46
CA LYS A 115 -9.56 -8.12 -15.47
C LYS A 115 -9.13 -7.81 -16.89
N ALA A 116 -8.67 -6.59 -17.16
CA ALA A 116 -8.18 -6.20 -18.47
C ALA A 116 -6.89 -6.93 -18.89
N GLY A 117 -6.03 -7.30 -17.93
CA GLY A 117 -4.79 -8.04 -18.18
C GLY A 117 -4.94 -9.56 -18.12
N ALA A 118 -5.99 -10.07 -17.47
CA ALA A 118 -6.15 -11.50 -17.25
C ALA A 118 -6.35 -12.27 -18.57
N GLY A 119 -5.49 -13.26 -18.81
CA GLY A 119 -5.56 -14.12 -19.99
C GLY A 119 -5.12 -13.48 -21.32
N THR A 120 -4.69 -12.21 -21.30
CA THR A 120 -4.26 -11.49 -22.51
C THR A 120 -2.84 -10.97 -22.44
N ASP A 121 -2.35 -10.55 -21.28
CA ASP A 121 -1.04 -9.93 -21.11
C ASP A 121 -0.49 -10.17 -19.70
N GLU A 122 0.05 -11.36 -19.46
CA GLU A 122 0.65 -11.74 -18.19
C GLU A 122 1.88 -10.89 -17.85
N ALA A 123 2.69 -10.53 -18.84
CA ALA A 123 3.87 -9.69 -18.67
C ALA A 123 3.47 -8.29 -18.19
N LYS A 124 2.39 -7.73 -18.69
CA LYS A 124 1.84 -6.44 -18.23
C LYS A 124 1.35 -6.51 -16.77
N LEU A 125 0.70 -7.61 -16.39
CA LEU A 125 0.29 -7.82 -14.99
C LEU A 125 1.50 -7.92 -14.06
N GLU A 126 2.54 -8.67 -14.45
CA GLU A 126 3.76 -8.77 -13.66
C GLU A 126 4.50 -7.43 -13.54
N ALA A 127 4.63 -6.68 -14.64
CA ALA A 127 5.22 -5.34 -14.65
C ALA A 127 4.43 -4.35 -13.78
N GLY A 128 3.12 -4.53 -13.65
CA GLY A 128 2.24 -3.73 -12.81
C GLY A 128 2.10 -4.19 -11.36
N ALA A 129 2.58 -5.39 -11.01
CA ALA A 129 2.33 -6.03 -9.71
C ALA A 129 2.74 -5.16 -8.51
N ARG A 130 3.85 -4.43 -8.61
CA ARG A 130 4.31 -3.53 -7.55
C ARG A 130 3.35 -2.36 -7.32
N ARG A 131 2.83 -1.76 -8.38
CA ARG A 131 1.84 -0.67 -8.27
C ARG A 131 0.53 -1.18 -7.70
N LEU A 132 0.08 -2.36 -8.14
CA LEU A 132 -1.08 -3.03 -7.57
C LEU A 132 -0.91 -3.24 -6.06
N ALA A 133 0.15 -3.92 -5.63
CA ALA A 133 0.36 -4.26 -4.22
C ALA A 133 0.46 -3.00 -3.34
N LEU A 134 1.17 -1.95 -3.79
CA LEU A 134 1.25 -0.68 -3.08
C LEU A 134 -0.08 0.07 -3.06
N THR A 135 -0.88 0.02 -4.13
CA THR A 135 -2.24 0.56 -4.15
C THR A 135 -3.10 -0.11 -3.09
N LEU A 136 -3.12 -1.43 -3.05
CA LEU A 136 -3.92 -2.19 -2.08
C LEU A 136 -3.49 -1.90 -0.64
N GLY A 137 -2.19 -1.89 -0.36
CA GLY A 137 -1.67 -1.59 0.98
C GLY A 137 -2.02 -0.17 1.45
N ARG A 138 -1.86 0.83 0.59
CA ARG A 138 -2.23 2.22 0.91
C ARG A 138 -3.74 2.38 1.05
N THR A 139 -4.52 1.72 0.22
CA THR A 139 -6.00 1.72 0.29
C THR A 139 -6.48 1.12 1.61
N CYS A 140 -5.92 -0.01 2.03
CA CYS A 140 -6.20 -0.61 3.35
C CYS A 140 -5.83 0.34 4.49
N ALA A 141 -4.66 1.00 4.41
CA ALA A 141 -4.24 1.97 5.41
C ALA A 141 -5.22 3.15 5.51
N VAL A 142 -5.71 3.69 4.38
CA VAL A 142 -6.72 4.77 4.38
C VAL A 142 -8.02 4.30 5.00
N ALA A 143 -8.49 3.09 4.70
CA ALA A 143 -9.71 2.53 5.29
C ALA A 143 -9.61 2.41 6.82
N LEU A 144 -8.50 1.85 7.31
CA LEU A 144 -8.24 1.70 8.74
C LEU A 144 -8.08 3.05 9.46
N LEU A 145 -7.37 4.00 8.84
CA LEU A 145 -7.24 5.36 9.38
C LEU A 145 -8.59 6.08 9.44
N ALA A 146 -9.45 5.94 8.41
CA ALA A 146 -10.77 6.54 8.41
C ALA A 146 -11.65 5.96 9.51
N ARG A 147 -11.65 4.63 9.72
CA ARG A 147 -12.35 3.98 10.83
C ARG A 147 -11.84 4.46 12.18
N HIS A 148 -10.51 4.48 12.37
CA HIS A 148 -9.92 4.96 13.63
C HIS A 148 -10.22 6.44 13.89
N ALA A 149 -10.17 7.28 12.85
CA ALA A 149 -10.54 8.69 12.94
C ALA A 149 -11.99 8.86 13.39
N GLN A 150 -12.93 8.11 12.82
CA GLN A 150 -14.33 8.14 13.24
C GLN A 150 -14.49 7.70 14.71
N TRP A 151 -13.85 6.59 15.08
CA TRP A 151 -13.87 6.11 16.47
C TRP A 151 -13.31 7.16 17.44
N SER A 152 -12.22 7.82 17.10
CA SER A 152 -11.60 8.85 17.93
C SER A 152 -12.48 10.10 18.08
N LEU A 153 -13.16 10.51 17.04
CA LEU A 153 -14.15 11.59 17.10
C LEU A 153 -15.30 11.26 18.04
N ASP A 154 -15.74 9.99 18.06
CA ASP A 154 -16.89 9.54 18.82
C ASP A 154 -16.59 9.34 20.31
N HIS A 155 -15.39 8.84 20.64
CA HIS A 155 -15.08 8.34 21.97
C HIS A 155 -13.99 9.15 22.70
N ALA A 156 -13.00 9.67 21.97
CA ALA A 156 -11.85 10.37 22.55
C ALA A 156 -11.89 11.88 22.33
N GLN A 157 -12.79 12.39 21.49
CA GLN A 157 -12.87 13.78 21.03
C GLN A 157 -11.53 14.33 20.48
N ASP A 158 -10.66 13.42 20.01
CA ASP A 158 -9.35 13.75 19.46
C ASP A 158 -9.42 13.83 17.92
N ARG A 159 -9.06 14.98 17.37
CA ARG A 159 -9.07 15.22 15.93
C ARG A 159 -7.73 14.89 15.23
N ARG A 160 -6.71 14.47 15.97
CA ARG A 160 -5.41 14.11 15.36
C ARG A 160 -5.53 12.93 14.41
N PRO A 161 -6.23 11.80 14.74
CA PRO A 161 -6.44 10.71 13.78
C PRO A 161 -7.23 11.14 12.55
N TYR A 162 -8.19 12.05 12.70
CA TYR A 162 -8.92 12.62 11.57
C TYR A 162 -8.00 13.40 10.62
N ALA A 163 -7.14 14.27 11.17
CA ALA A 163 -6.17 15.00 10.37
C ALA A 163 -5.16 14.06 9.68
N ALA A 164 -4.72 13.02 10.40
CA ALA A 164 -3.80 12.00 9.86
C ALA A 164 -4.42 11.24 8.68
N ALA A 165 -5.69 10.80 8.80
CA ALA A 165 -6.39 10.11 7.72
C ALA A 165 -6.48 10.97 6.45
N LEU A 166 -6.87 12.25 6.60
CA LEU A 166 -6.97 13.17 5.47
C LEU A 166 -5.61 13.46 4.83
N ARG A 167 -4.55 13.68 5.62
CA ARG A 167 -3.20 13.94 5.12
C ARG A 167 -2.61 12.71 4.43
N PHE A 168 -2.75 11.54 5.01
CA PHE A 168 -2.28 10.30 4.39
C PHE A 168 -2.94 10.08 3.02
N ALA A 169 -4.25 10.28 2.94
CA ALA A 169 -5.00 10.13 1.69
C ALA A 169 -4.69 11.23 0.65
N ALA A 170 -4.29 12.43 1.09
CA ALA A 170 -3.90 13.53 0.20
C ALA A 170 -2.61 13.23 -0.60
N ALA A 171 -1.69 12.42 -0.05
CA ALA A 171 -0.49 11.98 -0.74
C ALA A 171 -0.76 10.98 -1.89
N GLY A 172 -2.03 10.63 -2.13
CA GLY A 172 -2.44 9.66 -3.15
C GLY A 172 -2.21 8.21 -2.70
N PHE A 173 -3.10 7.31 -3.09
CA PHE A 173 -3.00 5.90 -2.76
C PHE A 173 -3.36 4.95 -3.90
N ASN A 174 -4.00 5.43 -4.96
CA ASN A 174 -4.16 4.67 -6.20
C ASN A 174 -2.97 4.96 -7.13
N LEU A 175 -2.15 3.93 -7.36
CA LEU A 175 -0.98 3.97 -8.22
C LEU A 175 -1.20 3.19 -9.54
N ILE A 176 -2.42 2.69 -9.75
CA ILE A 176 -2.80 2.03 -11.00
C ILE A 176 -2.84 3.09 -12.10
N GLY A 177 -2.17 2.82 -13.20
CA GLY A 177 -2.13 3.71 -14.36
C GLY A 177 -1.78 2.91 -15.61
N ASP A 178 -2.07 3.47 -16.76
CA ASP A 178 -1.63 2.94 -18.05
C ASP A 178 -0.14 3.28 -18.22
N PHE A 179 0.69 2.25 -18.13
CA PHE A 179 2.10 2.32 -18.45
C PHE A 179 2.35 1.44 -19.67
N ASP A 180 3.09 2.00 -20.60
CA ASP A 180 3.55 1.30 -21.78
C ASP A 180 4.53 0.19 -21.37
N ALA A 181 4.19 -1.05 -21.72
CA ALA A 181 5.03 -2.22 -21.43
C ALA A 181 6.38 -2.14 -22.17
N ASP A 182 6.38 -1.59 -23.39
CA ASP A 182 7.61 -1.42 -24.19
C ASP A 182 8.57 -0.44 -23.50
N GLN A 183 8.07 0.64 -22.92
CA GLN A 183 8.91 1.56 -22.13
C GLN A 183 9.52 0.86 -20.90
N SER A 184 8.77 0.01 -20.22
CA SER A 184 9.28 -0.76 -19.08
C SER A 184 10.35 -1.76 -19.51
N THR A 185 10.18 -2.41 -20.66
CA THR A 185 11.16 -3.33 -21.25
C THR A 185 12.44 -2.61 -21.63
N ARG A 186 12.33 -1.46 -22.32
CA ARG A 186 13.48 -0.62 -22.69
C ARG A 186 14.28 -0.15 -21.48
N LEU A 187 13.59 0.28 -20.39
CA LEU A 187 14.25 0.71 -19.15
C LEU A 187 14.92 -0.45 -18.38
N SER A 188 14.55 -1.69 -18.64
CA SER A 188 15.17 -2.88 -18.03
C SER A 188 16.26 -3.53 -18.90
N SER A 189 16.43 -3.08 -20.15
CA SER A 189 17.46 -3.55 -21.08
C SER A 189 18.72 -2.72 -20.94
N ASP A 190 19.87 -3.38 -20.91
CA ASP A 190 21.19 -2.73 -20.98
C ASP A 190 21.64 -2.51 -22.43
N GLU A 191 20.87 -2.95 -23.43
CA GLU A 191 21.16 -2.78 -24.84
C GLU A 191 20.55 -1.46 -25.36
N PRO A 192 21.35 -0.57 -25.99
CA PRO A 192 20.80 0.58 -26.71
C PRO A 192 20.03 0.07 -27.94
N ASP A 193 18.95 0.76 -28.29
CA ASP A 193 18.16 0.52 -29.51
C ASP A 193 18.99 0.65 -30.79
#